data_93498e1e2fd8e1408d08458b8a3fd56f
#
_entry.id   93498e1e2fd8e1408d08458b8a3fd56f
#
_cell.length_a   1.000
_cell.length_b   1.000
_cell.length_c   1.000
_cell.angle_alpha   90.00
_cell.angle_beta   90.00
_cell.angle_gamma   90.00
#
_symmetry.space_group_name_H-M   'P 1'
#
loop_
_entity.id
_entity.type
_entity.pdbx_description
1 polymer ?
#
loop_
_entity_poly.entity_id
_entity_poly.type
_entity_poly.pdbx_seq_one_letter_code
_entity_poly.pdbx_strand_id
1 'polypeptide(L)'
;YPTGAISAPPLNADPGRARPDAFFDLMYGNCRNGDVQKNLVEVAWMPSRGRTTLKVTRVNGVAEKLKAVSAELELLPPSFDRYLNPVAGTYACRVIAGTERRSTHGYGIAIDLALKHAHYGRWSKPDATGVYSCRHDIPEEIVR
;
A
#
# COMPACT_ATOMS: atom_id res chain seq x y z
N TYR A 1 15.08 -6.41 18.07
CA TYR A 1 15.70 -6.26 16.73
C TYR A 1 17.21 -6.46 16.90
N PRO A 2 17.89 -7.26 16.06
CA PRO A 2 19.33 -7.42 16.15
C PRO A 2 20.03 -6.09 15.86
N THR A 3 20.96 -5.68 16.73
CA THR A 3 21.75 -4.44 16.63
C THR A 3 23.06 -4.64 15.86
N GLY A 4 23.14 -5.62 14.94
CA GLY A 4 24.32 -5.90 14.12
C GLY A 4 24.20 -5.37 12.70
N ALA A 5 25.31 -5.34 11.96
CA ALA A 5 25.30 -5.02 10.54
C ALA A 5 24.34 -5.96 9.79
N ILE A 6 23.32 -5.40 9.17
CA ILE A 6 22.34 -6.16 8.39
C ILE A 6 23.00 -6.46 7.05
N SER A 7 23.27 -7.74 6.77
CA SER A 7 23.68 -8.14 5.41
C SER A 7 22.54 -7.87 4.43
N ALA A 8 22.88 -7.47 3.21
CA ALA A 8 21.89 -7.29 2.15
C ALA A 8 21.08 -8.60 2.00
N PRO A 9 19.75 -8.52 1.95
CA PRO A 9 18.92 -9.71 1.78
C PRO A 9 19.23 -10.39 0.43
N PRO A 10 19.14 -11.72 0.33
CA PRO A 10 19.26 -12.42 -0.94
C PRO A 10 18.22 -11.90 -1.95
N LEU A 11 18.53 -12.06 -3.24
CA LEU A 11 17.62 -11.74 -4.32
C LEU A 11 16.24 -12.41 -4.07
N ASN A 12 15.17 -11.61 -4.17
CA ASN A 12 13.79 -12.05 -3.93
C ASN A 12 13.53 -12.63 -2.53
N ALA A 13 14.39 -12.36 -1.54
CA ALA A 13 14.08 -12.70 -0.16
C ALA A 13 12.73 -12.08 0.24
N ASP A 14 11.82 -12.91 0.73
CA ASP A 14 10.62 -12.39 1.39
C ASP A 14 11.06 -11.64 2.65
N PRO A 15 10.77 -10.35 2.80
CA PRO A 15 11.17 -9.57 3.99
C PRO A 15 10.48 -10.05 5.29
N GLY A 16 9.93 -11.27 5.29
CA GLY A 16 9.31 -11.85 6.48
C GLY A 16 8.09 -11.05 6.92
N ARG A 17 7.23 -10.71 6.00
CA ARG A 17 5.94 -10.07 6.33
C ARG A 17 5.20 -10.96 7.32
N ALA A 18 5.41 -10.68 8.61
CA ALA A 18 4.73 -11.33 9.73
C ALA A 18 3.25 -10.96 9.69
N ARG A 19 2.51 -11.60 8.79
CA ARG A 19 1.11 -11.34 8.54
C ARG A 19 0.37 -12.66 8.41
N PRO A 20 -0.06 -13.24 9.57
CA PRO A 20 -0.87 -14.44 9.55
C PRO A 20 -2.23 -14.13 8.92
N ASP A 21 -2.52 -14.70 7.73
CA ASP A 21 -3.77 -14.46 7.02
C ASP A 21 -4.99 -14.79 7.88
N ALA A 22 -4.92 -15.85 8.71
CA ALA A 22 -6.01 -16.22 9.62
C ALA A 22 -6.36 -15.10 10.62
N PHE A 23 -5.37 -14.38 11.14
CA PHE A 23 -5.61 -13.25 12.04
C PHE A 23 -6.27 -12.08 11.31
N PHE A 24 -5.81 -11.79 10.09
CA PHE A 24 -6.40 -10.71 9.26
C PHE A 24 -7.80 -11.08 8.78
N ASP A 25 -8.05 -12.36 8.47
CA ASP A 25 -9.40 -12.85 8.13
C ASP A 25 -10.37 -12.67 9.30
N LEU A 26 -9.92 -12.96 10.53
CA LEU A 26 -10.72 -12.75 11.73
C LEU A 26 -11.03 -11.27 11.95
N MET A 27 -10.07 -10.39 11.70
CA MET A 27 -10.19 -8.95 11.96
C MET A 27 -11.00 -8.22 10.88
N TYR A 28 -10.75 -8.51 9.61
CA TYR A 28 -11.29 -7.75 8.48
C TYR A 28 -12.31 -8.54 7.64
N GLY A 29 -12.38 -9.85 7.84
CA GLY A 29 -13.17 -10.77 7.04
C GLY A 29 -12.40 -11.37 5.85
N ASN A 30 -12.99 -12.39 5.24
CA ASN A 30 -12.43 -13.03 4.05
C ASN A 30 -13.10 -12.48 2.78
N CYS A 31 -12.31 -11.90 1.89
CA CYS A 31 -12.85 -11.32 0.67
C CYS A 31 -13.44 -12.33 -0.31
N ARG A 32 -13.03 -13.62 -0.22
CA ARG A 32 -13.53 -14.69 -1.12
C ARG A 32 -14.97 -15.09 -0.82
N ASN A 33 -15.43 -14.91 0.42
CA ASN A 33 -16.82 -15.22 0.82
C ASN A 33 -17.69 -13.97 1.01
N GLY A 34 -17.19 -12.79 0.68
CA GLY A 34 -17.93 -11.56 0.71
C GLY A 34 -17.90 -10.81 2.05
N ASP A 35 -17.15 -11.26 3.07
CA ASP A 35 -17.15 -10.60 4.38
C ASP A 35 -16.53 -9.22 4.35
N VAL A 36 -15.42 -9.05 3.61
CA VAL A 36 -14.78 -7.74 3.46
C VAL A 36 -15.70 -6.75 2.77
N GLN A 37 -16.40 -7.19 1.73
CA GLN A 37 -17.30 -6.35 0.93
C GLN A 37 -18.42 -5.70 1.76
N LYS A 38 -18.92 -6.38 2.79
CA LYS A 38 -19.94 -5.86 3.73
C LYS A 38 -19.46 -4.67 4.55
N ASN A 39 -18.14 -4.51 4.66
CA ASN A 39 -17.47 -3.48 5.44
C ASN A 39 -16.77 -2.43 4.59
N LEU A 40 -16.82 -2.53 3.25
CA LEU A 40 -16.29 -1.49 2.39
C LEU A 40 -17.17 -0.25 2.39
N VAL A 41 -16.52 0.90 2.47
CA VAL A 41 -17.13 2.21 2.32
C VAL A 41 -16.35 3.04 1.30
N GLU A 42 -17.00 4.04 0.75
CA GLU A 42 -16.39 4.97 -0.19
C GLU A 42 -15.80 6.17 0.56
N VAL A 43 -14.57 6.51 0.21
CA VAL A 43 -13.84 7.67 0.74
C VAL A 43 -13.41 8.54 -0.43
N ALA A 44 -13.78 9.83 -0.40
CA ALA A 44 -13.27 10.79 -1.36
C ALA A 44 -11.76 11.01 -1.10
N TRP A 45 -10.96 10.86 -2.14
CA TRP A 45 -9.51 11.09 -2.10
C TRP A 45 -9.20 12.47 -2.65
N MET A 46 -8.59 13.33 -1.83
CA MET A 46 -8.19 14.68 -2.18
C MET A 46 -9.31 15.44 -2.93
N PRO A 47 -10.50 15.60 -2.32
CA PRO A 47 -11.71 16.07 -3.01
C PRO A 47 -11.57 17.47 -3.60
N SER A 48 -10.70 18.33 -3.07
CA SER A 48 -10.42 19.66 -3.62
C SER A 48 -9.56 19.62 -4.90
N ARG A 49 -8.88 18.48 -5.16
CA ARG A 49 -7.92 18.31 -6.27
C ARG A 49 -8.35 17.29 -7.31
N GLY A 50 -9.46 16.61 -7.09
CA GLY A 50 -9.96 15.59 -8.00
C GLY A 50 -11.27 14.99 -7.55
N ARG A 51 -11.81 14.05 -8.36
CA ARG A 51 -13.07 13.34 -8.06
C ARG A 51 -12.82 11.84 -7.92
N THR A 52 -11.72 11.47 -7.29
CA THR A 52 -11.40 10.06 -7.06
C THR A 52 -12.08 9.57 -5.81
N THR A 53 -12.79 8.44 -5.92
CA THR A 53 -13.41 7.75 -4.78
C THR A 53 -12.72 6.42 -4.58
N LEU A 54 -12.34 6.11 -3.35
CA LEU A 54 -11.62 4.91 -2.95
C LEU A 54 -12.51 4.01 -2.11
N LYS A 55 -12.48 2.70 -2.37
CA LYS A 55 -13.17 1.70 -1.54
C LYS A 55 -12.20 1.12 -0.52
N VAL A 56 -12.47 1.35 0.76
CA VAL A 56 -11.67 0.86 1.89
C VAL A 56 -12.56 0.31 2.98
N THR A 57 -12.00 -0.51 3.86
CA THR A 57 -12.77 -1.02 4.99
C THR A 57 -13.02 0.05 6.05
N ARG A 58 -14.20 0.01 6.68
CA ARG A 58 -14.50 0.81 7.87
C ARG A 58 -13.98 0.17 9.16
N VAL A 59 -13.59 -1.11 9.12
CA VAL A 59 -13.08 -1.82 10.30
C VAL A 59 -11.84 -1.14 10.84
N ASN A 60 -11.72 -1.04 12.15
CA ASN A 60 -10.61 -0.37 12.86
C ASN A 60 -10.38 1.09 12.47
N GLY A 61 -11.41 1.77 11.96
CA GLY A 61 -11.32 3.18 11.60
C GLY A 61 -10.44 3.47 10.39
N VAL A 62 -10.21 2.48 9.50
CA VAL A 62 -9.36 2.66 8.31
C VAL A 62 -9.88 3.77 7.40
N ALA A 63 -11.19 3.82 7.16
CA ALA A 63 -11.79 4.85 6.32
C ALA A 63 -11.60 6.25 6.90
N GLU A 64 -11.78 6.43 8.21
CA GLU A 64 -11.59 7.70 8.91
C GLU A 64 -10.12 8.15 8.88
N LYS A 65 -9.20 7.21 9.07
CA LYS A 65 -7.75 7.49 8.98
C LYS A 65 -7.37 7.89 7.55
N LEU A 66 -7.92 7.21 6.54
CA LEU A 66 -7.64 7.58 5.15
C LEU A 66 -8.18 8.97 4.80
N LYS A 67 -9.37 9.33 5.33
CA LYS A 67 -9.90 10.71 5.18
C LYS A 67 -8.98 11.75 5.80
N ALA A 68 -8.46 11.48 7.01
CA ALA A 68 -7.55 12.38 7.69
C ALA A 68 -6.25 12.55 6.88
N VAL A 69 -5.62 11.46 6.46
CA VAL A 69 -4.43 11.50 5.60
C VAL A 69 -4.70 12.25 4.30
N SER A 70 -5.84 12.01 3.65
CA SER A 70 -6.24 12.72 2.43
C SER A 70 -6.32 14.23 2.65
N ALA A 71 -6.91 14.66 3.76
CA ALA A 71 -7.03 16.08 4.11
C ALA A 71 -5.65 16.74 4.40
N GLU A 72 -4.76 16.02 5.07
CA GLU A 72 -3.40 16.50 5.32
C GLU A 72 -2.60 16.64 4.02
N LEU A 73 -2.70 15.67 3.12
CA LEU A 73 -2.02 15.70 1.82
C LEU A 73 -2.54 16.85 0.92
N GLU A 74 -3.79 17.28 1.08
CA GLU A 74 -4.32 18.46 0.38
C GLU A 74 -3.68 19.77 0.80
N LEU A 75 -3.01 19.82 1.97
CA LEU A 75 -2.26 21.00 2.42
C LEU A 75 -0.91 21.13 1.71
N LEU A 76 -0.40 20.07 1.11
CA LEU A 76 0.85 20.12 0.38
C LEU A 76 0.71 20.97 -0.90
N PRO A 77 1.81 21.58 -1.40
CA PRO A 77 1.81 22.29 -2.66
C PRO A 77 1.32 21.41 -3.84
N PRO A 78 0.65 21.98 -4.86
CA PRO A 78 0.15 21.20 -6.01
C PRO A 78 1.23 20.42 -6.78
N SER A 79 2.50 20.77 -6.65
CA SER A 79 3.63 20.05 -7.24
C SER A 79 3.74 18.58 -6.76
N PHE A 80 3.13 18.25 -5.60
CA PHE A 80 3.08 16.91 -5.05
C PHE A 80 2.00 16.02 -5.68
N ASP A 81 1.02 16.59 -6.37
CA ASP A 81 -0.12 15.84 -6.95
C ASP A 81 0.33 14.70 -7.87
N ARG A 82 1.44 14.89 -8.58
CA ARG A 82 2.02 13.86 -9.46
C ARG A 82 2.42 12.56 -8.75
N TYR A 83 2.67 12.61 -7.44
CA TYR A 83 3.00 11.45 -6.60
C TYR A 83 1.77 10.82 -5.96
N LEU A 84 0.68 11.58 -5.86
CA LEU A 84 -0.54 11.21 -5.17
C LEU A 84 -1.64 10.76 -6.14
N ASN A 85 -1.52 11.18 -7.40
CA ASN A 85 -2.48 10.89 -8.45
C ASN A 85 -1.78 10.48 -9.77
N PRO A 86 -2.41 9.59 -10.58
CA PRO A 86 -3.62 8.84 -10.24
C PRO A 86 -3.36 7.78 -9.16
N VAL A 87 -4.36 7.51 -8.31
CA VAL A 87 -4.34 6.36 -7.41
C VAL A 87 -4.55 5.10 -8.26
N ALA A 88 -3.70 4.09 -8.08
CA ALA A 88 -3.78 2.85 -8.85
C ALA A 88 -4.80 1.86 -8.28
N GLY A 89 -5.17 2.01 -6.99
CA GLY A 89 -6.25 1.23 -6.41
C GLY A 89 -6.14 1.06 -4.90
N THR A 90 -7.24 0.58 -4.31
CA THR A 90 -7.35 0.26 -2.87
C THR A 90 -7.79 -1.17 -2.65
N TYR A 91 -9.04 -1.50 -2.96
CA TYR A 91 -9.57 -2.83 -2.75
C TYR A 91 -9.44 -3.72 -3.99
N ALA A 92 -8.83 -4.89 -3.80
CA ALA A 92 -8.77 -5.97 -4.80
C ALA A 92 -8.63 -7.32 -4.10
N CYS A 93 -9.64 -8.19 -4.25
CA CYS A 93 -9.58 -9.55 -3.68
C CYS A 93 -8.66 -10.44 -4.51
N ARG A 94 -7.37 -10.43 -4.14
CA ARG A 94 -6.32 -11.19 -4.84
C ARG A 94 -5.25 -11.69 -3.88
N VAL A 95 -4.46 -12.66 -4.32
CA VAL A 95 -3.21 -13.06 -3.67
C VAL A 95 -2.05 -12.20 -4.18
N ILE A 96 -0.96 -12.19 -3.43
CA ILE A 96 0.31 -11.59 -3.87
C ILE A 96 0.89 -12.48 -4.97
N ALA A 97 1.30 -11.88 -6.08
CA ALA A 97 1.85 -12.61 -7.22
C ALA A 97 3.02 -13.54 -6.82
N GLY A 98 2.93 -14.81 -7.23
CA GLY A 98 3.90 -15.84 -6.90
C GLY A 98 3.79 -16.40 -5.49
N THR A 99 2.67 -16.18 -4.80
CA THR A 99 2.42 -16.69 -3.45
C THR A 99 0.95 -17.10 -3.28
N GLU A 100 0.66 -17.89 -2.23
CA GLU A 100 -0.71 -18.18 -1.78
C GLU A 100 -1.22 -17.13 -0.76
N ARG A 101 -0.40 -16.16 -0.37
CA ARG A 101 -0.72 -15.16 0.64
C ARG A 101 -1.67 -14.10 0.09
N ARG A 102 -2.65 -13.71 0.89
CA ARG A 102 -3.58 -12.65 0.52
C ARG A 102 -2.90 -11.28 0.48
N SER A 103 -3.19 -10.50 -0.57
CA SER A 103 -2.78 -9.12 -0.63
C SER A 103 -3.53 -8.28 0.43
N THR A 104 -2.90 -7.26 1.00
CA THR A 104 -3.54 -6.27 1.87
C THR A 104 -4.70 -5.54 1.19
N HIS A 105 -4.64 -5.39 -0.12
CA HIS A 105 -5.75 -4.90 -0.92
C HIS A 105 -7.01 -5.77 -0.78
N GLY A 106 -6.84 -7.08 -0.56
CA GLY A 106 -7.95 -8.00 -0.32
C GLY A 106 -8.72 -7.74 0.97
N TYR A 107 -8.17 -6.98 1.88
CA TYR A 107 -8.83 -6.54 3.13
C TYR A 107 -9.35 -5.10 3.06
N GLY A 108 -9.03 -4.36 1.99
CA GLY A 108 -9.38 -2.94 1.86
C GLY A 108 -8.59 -2.02 2.81
N ILE A 109 -7.33 -2.39 3.12
CA ILE A 109 -6.43 -1.67 4.05
C ILE A 109 -5.15 -1.16 3.39
N ALA A 110 -5.10 -1.15 2.07
CA ALA A 110 -3.93 -0.69 1.32
C ALA A 110 -4.35 0.26 0.21
N ILE A 111 -3.45 1.17 -0.15
CA ILE A 111 -3.59 2.09 -1.27
C ILE A 111 -2.30 2.07 -2.10
N ASP A 112 -2.42 1.99 -3.42
CA ASP A 112 -1.34 2.17 -4.36
C ASP A 112 -1.44 3.59 -4.96
N LEU A 113 -0.46 4.43 -4.65
CA LEU A 113 -0.32 5.77 -5.21
C LEU A 113 0.30 5.72 -6.62
N ALA A 114 0.56 6.86 -7.23
CA ALA A 114 1.07 7.01 -8.60
C ALA A 114 2.20 6.02 -8.96
N LEU A 115 1.87 4.91 -9.62
CA LEU A 115 2.77 3.77 -9.87
C LEU A 115 4.05 4.14 -10.62
N LYS A 116 4.03 5.19 -11.44
CA LYS A 116 5.22 5.62 -12.18
C LYS A 116 6.36 6.11 -11.28
N HIS A 117 6.07 6.41 -10.02
CA HIS A 117 7.03 6.81 -9.00
C HIS A 117 7.32 5.69 -8.00
N ALA A 118 6.65 4.54 -8.12
CA ALA A 118 6.85 3.37 -7.29
C ALA A 118 7.93 2.47 -7.91
N HIS A 119 9.02 2.28 -7.21
CA HIS A 119 10.08 1.36 -7.61
C HIS A 119 9.83 -0.02 -7.02
N TYR A 120 9.23 -0.91 -7.81
CA TYR A 120 8.99 -2.27 -7.37
C TYR A 120 10.27 -3.10 -7.46
N GLY A 121 10.78 -3.55 -6.30
CA GLY A 121 12.08 -4.22 -6.19
C GLY A 121 12.28 -5.42 -7.12
N ARG A 122 11.21 -6.18 -7.44
CA ARG A 122 11.29 -7.32 -8.38
C ARG A 122 11.58 -6.91 -9.84
N TRP A 123 11.37 -5.64 -10.19
CA TRP A 123 11.69 -5.11 -11.52
C TRP A 123 13.05 -4.41 -11.55
N SER A 124 13.66 -4.23 -10.38
CA SER A 124 15.00 -3.66 -10.29
C SER A 124 16.03 -4.63 -10.86
N LYS A 125 17.05 -4.10 -11.53
CA LYS A 125 18.20 -4.86 -11.95
C LYS A 125 19.32 -4.64 -10.95
N PRO A 126 20.12 -5.68 -10.63
CA PRO A 126 21.30 -5.50 -9.81
C PRO A 126 22.34 -4.65 -10.57
N ASP A 127 23.18 -3.98 -9.83
CA ASP A 127 24.39 -3.35 -10.38
C ASP A 127 25.45 -4.41 -10.81
N ALA A 128 26.61 -3.94 -11.28
CA ALA A 128 27.70 -4.82 -11.71
C ALA A 128 28.25 -5.74 -10.59
N THR A 129 27.96 -5.44 -9.33
CA THR A 129 28.36 -6.23 -8.15
C THR A 129 27.26 -7.17 -7.65
N GLY A 130 26.10 -7.20 -8.33
CA GLY A 130 24.96 -8.02 -7.94
C GLY A 130 24.10 -7.40 -6.83
N VAL A 131 24.34 -6.15 -6.46
CA VAL A 131 23.59 -5.44 -5.41
C VAL A 131 22.39 -4.73 -6.00
N TYR A 132 21.21 -4.91 -5.36
CA TYR A 132 19.98 -4.20 -5.69
C TYR A 132 19.91 -2.89 -4.92
N SER A 133 19.83 -1.76 -5.62
CA SER A 133 19.60 -0.48 -4.98
C SER A 133 18.14 -0.33 -4.55
N CYS A 134 17.91 0.06 -3.30
CA CYS A 134 16.61 0.55 -2.87
C CYS A 134 16.46 2.00 -3.35
N ARG A 135 15.62 2.18 -4.37
CA ARG A 135 15.33 3.50 -4.93
C ARG A 135 13.88 3.85 -4.70
N HIS A 136 13.61 5.08 -4.35
CA HIS A 136 12.25 5.64 -4.31
C HIS A 136 12.29 7.11 -4.73
N ASP A 137 11.26 7.56 -5.44
CA ASP A 137 11.13 8.94 -5.90
C ASP A 137 10.02 9.68 -5.13
N ILE A 138 9.42 9.04 -4.12
CA ILE A 138 8.38 9.66 -3.29
C ILE A 138 9.04 10.64 -2.31
N PRO A 139 8.65 11.93 -2.28
CA PRO A 139 9.16 12.90 -1.33
C PRO A 139 8.84 12.52 0.12
N GLU A 140 9.75 12.86 1.02
CA GLU A 140 9.62 12.52 2.45
C GLU A 140 8.40 13.20 3.09
N GLU A 141 8.01 14.36 2.59
CA GLU A 141 6.84 15.12 3.03
C GLU A 141 5.52 14.36 2.86
N ILE A 142 5.47 13.38 1.95
CA ILE A 142 4.29 12.52 1.75
C ILE A 142 4.25 11.38 2.78
N VAL A 143 5.40 10.99 3.36
CA VAL A 143 5.53 9.82 4.23
C VAL A 143 5.59 10.17 5.71
N ARG A 144 5.76 11.44 6.05
CA ARG A 144 5.76 11.96 7.43
C ARG A 144 4.36 12.23 7.93
#